data_ec715284773cd5cd227609dd7e3dd520
#
_entry.id   ec715284773cd5cd227609dd7e3dd520
#
_cell.length_a   1.000
_cell.length_b   1.000
_cell.length_c   1.000
_cell.angle_alpha   90.00
_cell.angle_beta   90.00
_cell.angle_gamma   90.00
#
_symmetry.space_group_name_H-M   'P 1'
#
loop_
_entity.id
_entity.type
_entity.pdbx_description
1 polymer ?
#
loop_
_entity_poly.entity_id
_entity_poly.type
_entity_poly.pdbx_seq_one_letter_code
_entity_poly.pdbx_strand_id
1 'polypeptide(L)'
;MQLNRSFATVTPTLDGDVLAVLASADATFTIPQIQRILATASGEGIRKVLTRLSGQGVVLRDQVGRTNTYRLNCEHLASEPIRALAQLTSTSLRRLEDHLAQWGGDVVYAAVFGSAATGKMRLDSDLDLLLVRAADAEPEAWEQRVTELSRLVTAWTGNDARVVEYTEDELRAAAAADEPLLRDVATRGLTVAGERSWLYWQLRNHSGLQEQRQHDRRELAERFASAEKTRHAATDEIAELL
;
A
#
# COMPACT_ATOMS: atom_id res chain seq x y z
N MET A 1 -9.20 -10.01 7.74
CA MET A 1 -8.03 -10.81 7.27
C MET A 1 -6.76 -9.97 7.38
N GLN A 2 -5.62 -10.56 7.70
CA GLN A 2 -4.32 -9.84 7.67
C GLN A 2 -3.62 -10.14 6.34
N LEU A 3 -3.48 -9.14 5.46
CA LEU A 3 -2.83 -9.36 4.16
C LEU A 3 -1.36 -9.81 4.29
N ASN A 4 -0.66 -9.37 5.32
CA ASN A 4 0.72 -9.77 5.59
C ASN A 4 0.87 -11.15 6.25
N ARG A 5 -0.22 -11.76 6.72
CA ARG A 5 -0.27 -13.08 7.37
C ARG A 5 -1.51 -13.85 6.94
N SER A 6 -1.59 -14.16 5.64
CA SER A 6 -2.77 -14.77 5.01
C SER A 6 -3.26 -16.04 5.73
N PHE A 7 -2.35 -16.89 6.20
CA PHE A 7 -2.69 -18.09 6.98
C PHE A 7 -3.35 -17.78 8.32
N ALA A 8 -3.08 -16.63 8.92
CA ALA A 8 -3.68 -16.27 10.21
C ALA A 8 -5.20 -16.15 10.15
N THR A 9 -5.78 -16.02 8.94
CA THR A 9 -7.23 -16.07 8.70
C THR A 9 -7.85 -17.42 9.11
N VAL A 10 -7.10 -18.51 8.97
CA VAL A 10 -7.57 -19.89 9.23
C VAL A 10 -6.82 -20.51 10.38
N THR A 11 -5.52 -20.25 10.52
CA THR A 11 -4.67 -20.80 11.55
C THR A 11 -3.63 -19.76 12.02
N PRO A 12 -3.91 -19.03 13.11
CA PRO A 12 -3.02 -18.02 13.66
C PRO A 12 -1.87 -18.62 14.49
N THR A 13 -1.39 -19.80 14.10
CA THR A 13 -0.34 -20.55 14.78
C THR A 13 0.95 -20.55 13.97
N LEU A 14 2.06 -20.95 14.60
CA LEU A 14 3.35 -21.12 13.92
C LEU A 14 3.30 -22.06 12.71
N ASP A 15 2.35 -23.00 12.70
CA ASP A 15 2.12 -23.90 11.57
C ASP A 15 1.76 -23.13 10.29
N GLY A 16 0.84 -22.19 10.41
CA GLY A 16 0.46 -21.31 9.29
C GLY A 16 1.62 -20.49 8.78
N ASP A 17 2.41 -19.91 9.68
CA ASP A 17 3.58 -19.10 9.32
C ASP A 17 4.65 -19.95 8.61
N VAL A 18 4.94 -21.16 9.10
CA VAL A 18 5.88 -22.11 8.46
C VAL A 18 5.37 -22.55 7.09
N LEU A 19 4.08 -22.89 6.98
CA LEU A 19 3.47 -23.26 5.70
C LEU A 19 3.50 -22.10 4.69
N ALA A 20 3.27 -20.85 5.14
CA ALA A 20 3.38 -19.66 4.30
C ALA A 20 4.79 -19.54 3.70
N VAL A 21 5.84 -19.75 4.49
CA VAL A 21 7.23 -19.73 4.00
C VAL A 21 7.48 -20.83 2.99
N LEU A 22 7.06 -22.09 3.29
CA LEU A 22 7.28 -23.23 2.39
C LEU A 22 6.48 -23.15 1.09
N ALA A 23 5.32 -22.46 1.12
CA ALA A 23 4.47 -22.27 -0.05
C ALA A 23 4.84 -21.03 -0.90
N SER A 24 5.69 -20.13 -0.39
CA SER A 24 6.07 -18.89 -1.08
C SER A 24 6.97 -19.10 -2.29
N ALA A 25 7.70 -20.21 -2.33
CA ALA A 25 8.59 -20.54 -3.43
C ALA A 25 8.71 -22.06 -3.57
N ASP A 26 8.96 -22.53 -4.79
CA ASP A 26 9.32 -23.93 -5.04
C ASP A 26 10.81 -24.16 -4.72
N ALA A 27 11.12 -24.12 -3.41
CA ALA A 27 12.47 -24.16 -2.91
C ALA A 27 12.58 -25.02 -1.64
N THR A 28 13.80 -25.40 -1.29
CA THR A 28 14.11 -26.08 -0.05
C THR A 28 14.62 -25.08 0.98
N PHE A 29 14.20 -25.24 2.23
CA PHE A 29 14.56 -24.35 3.34
C PHE A 29 15.18 -25.14 4.48
N THR A 30 16.16 -24.56 5.14
CA THR A 30 16.68 -25.01 6.43
C THR A 30 15.96 -24.33 7.59
N ILE A 31 16.00 -24.90 8.79
CA ILE A 31 15.42 -24.25 9.99
C ILE A 31 15.97 -22.84 10.21
N PRO A 32 17.29 -22.58 10.11
CA PRO A 32 17.81 -21.20 10.25
C PRO A 32 17.30 -20.22 9.20
N GLN A 33 17.05 -20.68 7.95
CA GLN A 33 16.46 -19.81 6.91
C GLN A 33 15.00 -19.44 7.24
N ILE A 34 14.19 -20.43 7.61
CA ILE A 34 12.80 -20.20 8.05
C ILE A 34 12.78 -19.27 9.26
N GLN A 35 13.66 -19.48 10.24
CA GLN A 35 13.76 -18.65 11.44
C GLN A 35 14.12 -17.21 11.10
N ARG A 36 15.01 -16.98 10.13
CA ARG A 36 15.36 -15.63 9.67
C ARG A 36 14.18 -14.92 9.03
N ILE A 37 13.36 -15.64 8.26
CA ILE A 37 12.15 -15.08 7.61
C ILE A 37 11.08 -14.77 8.67
N LEU A 38 10.84 -15.67 9.62
CA LEU A 38 9.80 -15.52 10.62
C LEU A 38 10.19 -14.65 11.82
N ALA A 39 11.44 -14.26 11.94
CA ALA A 39 12.04 -13.35 12.94
C ALA A 39 11.67 -13.59 14.42
N THR A 40 10.39 -13.80 14.74
CA THR A 40 9.87 -13.96 16.10
C THR A 40 9.77 -15.44 16.56
N ALA A 41 9.95 -16.39 15.64
CA ALA A 41 9.80 -17.81 15.92
C ALA A 41 11.10 -18.43 16.47
N SER A 42 10.99 -19.30 17.46
CA SER A 42 12.14 -20.07 17.93
C SER A 42 12.47 -21.22 16.98
N GLY A 43 13.76 -21.52 16.81
CA GLY A 43 14.20 -22.67 16.00
C GLY A 43 13.62 -24.01 16.48
N GLU A 44 13.40 -24.16 17.80
CA GLU A 44 12.76 -25.35 18.36
C GLU A 44 11.28 -25.44 18.04
N GLY A 45 10.55 -24.32 18.06
CA GLY A 45 9.16 -24.25 17.62
C GLY A 45 9.03 -24.65 16.15
N ILE A 46 9.87 -24.08 15.27
CA ILE A 46 9.91 -24.42 13.84
C ILE A 46 10.21 -25.92 13.65
N ARG A 47 11.16 -26.48 14.40
CA ARG A 47 11.50 -27.91 14.34
C ARG A 47 10.29 -28.78 14.66
N LYS A 48 9.55 -28.47 15.74
CA LYS A 48 8.35 -29.25 16.16
C LYS A 48 7.28 -29.21 15.05
N VAL A 49 7.01 -28.05 14.47
CA VAL A 49 6.08 -27.88 13.34
C VAL A 49 6.52 -28.72 12.15
N LEU A 50 7.77 -28.58 11.71
CA LEU A 50 8.30 -29.33 10.56
C LEU A 50 8.28 -30.83 10.79
N THR A 51 8.61 -31.31 11.99
CA THR A 51 8.55 -32.73 12.35
C THR A 51 7.12 -33.26 12.19
N ARG A 52 6.14 -32.53 12.71
CA ARG A 52 4.73 -32.92 12.62
C ARG A 52 4.23 -32.89 11.16
N LEU A 53 4.51 -31.85 10.40
CA LEU A 53 4.11 -31.69 8.99
C LEU A 53 4.79 -32.75 8.10
N SER A 54 6.04 -33.11 8.39
CA SER A 54 6.74 -34.19 7.69
C SER A 54 6.14 -35.56 8.02
N GLY A 55 5.73 -35.79 9.28
CA GLY A 55 5.02 -36.99 9.67
C GLY A 55 3.65 -37.17 9.00
N GLN A 56 3.02 -36.07 8.58
CA GLN A 56 1.79 -36.06 7.81
C GLN A 56 2.01 -36.12 6.29
N GLY A 57 3.27 -36.07 5.80
CA GLY A 57 3.60 -36.06 4.38
C GLY A 57 3.37 -34.73 3.67
N VAL A 58 2.89 -33.69 4.39
CA VAL A 58 2.67 -32.34 3.80
C VAL A 58 4.00 -31.65 3.47
N VAL A 59 5.04 -31.93 4.26
CA VAL A 59 6.39 -31.41 4.10
C VAL A 59 7.35 -32.57 3.84
N LEU A 60 8.14 -32.45 2.78
CA LEU A 60 9.24 -33.38 2.54
C LEU A 60 10.49 -32.91 3.27
N ARG A 61 11.16 -33.83 3.93
CA ARG A 61 12.42 -33.63 4.62
C ARG A 61 13.51 -34.39 3.89
N ASP A 62 14.53 -33.69 3.43
CA ASP A 62 15.72 -34.25 2.81
C ASP A 62 16.94 -33.92 3.67
N GLN A 63 18.00 -34.73 3.55
CA GLN A 63 19.27 -34.48 4.24
C GLN A 63 20.36 -34.18 3.22
N VAL A 64 20.97 -32.99 3.35
CA VAL A 64 22.12 -32.57 2.53
C VAL A 64 23.32 -32.45 3.47
N GLY A 65 24.23 -33.41 3.39
CA GLY A 65 25.35 -33.55 4.35
C GLY A 65 24.84 -33.75 5.79
N ARG A 66 25.12 -32.80 6.67
CA ARG A 66 24.65 -32.79 8.07
C ARG A 66 23.42 -31.95 8.31
N THR A 67 22.87 -31.33 7.28
CA THR A 67 21.78 -30.37 7.39
C THR A 67 20.50 -30.96 6.83
N ASN A 68 19.40 -30.85 7.58
CA ASN A 68 18.08 -31.16 7.09
C ASN A 68 17.51 -29.97 6.33
N THR A 69 16.92 -30.26 5.18
CA THR A 69 16.19 -29.31 4.37
C THR A 69 14.73 -29.74 4.26
N TYR A 70 13.85 -28.77 4.06
CA TYR A 70 12.41 -28.96 4.08
C TYR A 70 11.79 -28.23 2.89
N ARG A 71 10.80 -28.85 2.24
CA ARG A 71 10.02 -28.25 1.16
C ARG A 71 8.57 -28.71 1.24
N LEU A 72 7.66 -27.93 0.67
CA LEU A 72 6.27 -28.36 0.51
C LEU A 72 6.22 -29.61 -0.41
N ASN A 73 5.45 -30.60 -0.02
CA ASN A 73 5.17 -31.75 -0.89
C ASN A 73 4.10 -31.37 -1.91
N CYS A 74 4.50 -31.10 -3.13
CA CYS A 74 3.60 -30.66 -4.21
C CYS A 74 2.61 -31.76 -4.65
N GLU A 75 2.90 -33.02 -4.37
CA GLU A 75 2.01 -34.15 -4.72
C GLU A 75 0.97 -34.42 -3.63
N HIS A 76 1.12 -33.82 -2.44
CA HIS A 76 0.16 -33.99 -1.36
C HIS A 76 -1.15 -33.25 -1.67
N LEU A 77 -2.30 -33.88 -1.39
CA LEU A 77 -3.62 -33.30 -1.67
C LEU A 77 -3.84 -31.90 -1.02
N ALA A 78 -3.18 -31.64 0.12
CA ALA A 78 -3.25 -30.34 0.76
C ALA A 78 -2.37 -29.27 0.10
N SER A 79 -1.54 -29.61 -0.89
CA SER A 79 -0.59 -28.67 -1.48
C SER A 79 -1.30 -27.48 -2.17
N GLU A 80 -2.31 -27.74 -3.00
CA GLU A 80 -3.07 -26.69 -3.66
C GLU A 80 -3.81 -25.77 -2.68
N PRO A 81 -4.60 -26.28 -1.71
CA PRO A 81 -5.19 -25.44 -0.66
C PRO A 81 -4.18 -24.60 0.12
N ILE A 82 -3.02 -25.17 0.47
CA ILE A 82 -1.94 -24.44 1.18
C ILE A 82 -1.41 -23.30 0.30
N ARG A 83 -1.14 -23.54 -0.98
CA ARG A 83 -0.71 -22.50 -1.93
C ARG A 83 -1.78 -21.45 -2.14
N ALA A 84 -3.04 -21.83 -2.24
CA ALA A 84 -4.15 -20.88 -2.33
C ALA A 84 -4.24 -19.96 -1.10
N LEU A 85 -4.07 -20.51 0.12
CA LEU A 85 -4.00 -19.72 1.35
C LEU A 85 -2.79 -18.77 1.37
N ALA A 86 -1.62 -19.22 0.90
CA ALA A 86 -0.44 -18.38 0.80
C ALA A 86 -0.64 -17.21 -0.18
N GLN A 87 -1.48 -17.38 -1.19
CA GLN A 87 -1.76 -16.41 -2.25
C GLN A 87 -2.97 -15.50 -1.97
N LEU A 88 -3.59 -15.56 -0.78
CA LEU A 88 -4.78 -14.74 -0.49
C LEU A 88 -4.55 -13.24 -0.70
N THR A 89 -3.35 -12.75 -0.37
CA THR A 89 -2.98 -11.34 -0.58
C THR A 89 -2.99 -10.97 -2.06
N SER A 90 -2.26 -11.71 -2.89
CA SER A 90 -2.24 -11.47 -4.35
C SER A 90 -3.59 -11.70 -4.98
N THR A 91 -4.36 -12.66 -4.47
CA THR A 91 -5.73 -12.92 -4.94
C THR A 91 -6.66 -11.75 -4.63
N SER A 92 -6.55 -11.15 -3.43
CA SER A 92 -7.37 -9.98 -3.07
C SER A 92 -7.02 -8.75 -3.89
N LEU A 93 -5.73 -8.49 -4.13
CA LEU A 93 -5.30 -7.39 -5.00
C LEU A 93 -5.79 -7.58 -6.43
N ARG A 94 -5.62 -8.77 -7.01
CA ARG A 94 -6.12 -9.07 -8.34
C ARG A 94 -7.64 -8.93 -8.45
N ARG A 95 -8.41 -9.33 -7.42
CA ARG A 95 -9.87 -9.08 -7.41
C ARG A 95 -10.22 -7.60 -7.43
N LEU A 96 -9.44 -6.77 -6.73
CA LEU A 96 -9.59 -5.32 -6.80
C LEU A 96 -9.28 -4.80 -8.20
N GLU A 97 -8.17 -5.24 -8.80
CA GLU A 97 -7.78 -4.89 -10.17
C GLU A 97 -8.89 -5.28 -11.17
N ASP A 98 -9.34 -6.55 -11.13
CA ASP A 98 -10.38 -7.07 -12.02
C ASP A 98 -11.72 -6.31 -11.85
N HIS A 99 -12.06 -5.91 -10.63
CA HIS A 99 -13.28 -5.17 -10.35
C HIS A 99 -13.18 -3.72 -10.84
N LEU A 100 -12.08 -3.02 -10.54
CA LEU A 100 -11.83 -1.65 -10.96
C LEU A 100 -11.67 -1.54 -12.48
N ALA A 101 -11.14 -2.57 -13.14
CA ALA A 101 -11.05 -2.60 -14.61
C ALA A 101 -12.43 -2.50 -15.29
N GLN A 102 -13.51 -2.96 -14.61
CA GLN A 102 -14.89 -2.85 -15.13
C GLN A 102 -15.42 -1.41 -15.09
N TRP A 103 -14.77 -0.50 -14.35
CA TRP A 103 -15.16 0.91 -14.29
C TRP A 103 -14.65 1.70 -15.50
N GLY A 104 -13.80 1.08 -16.32
CA GLY A 104 -13.26 1.70 -17.54
C GLY A 104 -12.42 2.93 -17.25
N GLY A 105 -12.62 3.98 -18.04
CA GLY A 105 -11.89 5.25 -17.92
C GLY A 105 -12.27 6.11 -16.70
N ASP A 106 -13.32 5.75 -15.97
CA ASP A 106 -13.80 6.53 -14.81
C ASP A 106 -12.80 6.52 -13.65
N VAL A 107 -11.95 5.49 -13.55
CA VAL A 107 -10.87 5.38 -12.58
C VAL A 107 -9.52 5.69 -13.24
N VAL A 108 -8.88 6.77 -12.84
CA VAL A 108 -7.55 7.16 -13.33
C VAL A 108 -6.44 6.43 -12.58
N TYR A 109 -6.61 6.31 -11.26
CA TYR A 109 -5.64 5.65 -10.39
C TYR A 109 -6.32 5.07 -9.15
N ALA A 110 -5.86 3.90 -8.73
CA ALA A 110 -6.25 3.33 -7.45
C ALA A 110 -5.10 2.57 -6.79
N ALA A 111 -5.04 2.62 -5.46
CA ALA A 111 -4.05 1.87 -4.68
C ALA A 111 -4.57 1.49 -3.29
N VAL A 112 -4.14 0.32 -2.82
CA VAL A 112 -4.21 -0.06 -1.40
C VAL A 112 -3.04 0.61 -0.68
N PHE A 113 -3.28 1.22 0.48
CA PHE A 113 -2.23 1.89 1.24
C PHE A 113 -2.30 1.59 2.74
N GLY A 114 -1.59 2.35 3.56
CA GLY A 114 -1.63 2.23 5.01
C GLY A 114 -1.02 0.92 5.54
N SER A 115 -1.65 0.34 6.55
CA SER A 115 -1.16 -0.85 7.24
C SER A 115 -1.11 -2.09 6.33
N ALA A 116 -2.02 -2.21 5.39
CA ALA A 116 -2.10 -3.29 4.42
C ALA A 116 -0.90 -3.29 3.46
N ALA A 117 -0.51 -2.13 2.94
CA ALA A 117 0.62 -1.99 2.03
C ALA A 117 1.98 -2.11 2.73
N THR A 118 2.05 -1.78 4.03
CA THR A 118 3.31 -1.78 4.79
C THR A 118 3.58 -3.08 5.56
N GLY A 119 2.71 -4.09 5.44
CA GLY A 119 2.85 -5.35 6.15
C GLY A 119 2.62 -5.24 7.67
N LYS A 120 1.96 -4.18 8.13
CA LYS A 120 1.67 -3.91 9.55
C LYS A 120 0.19 -4.12 9.91
N MET A 121 -0.57 -4.73 9.03
CA MET A 121 -1.99 -4.97 9.20
C MET A 121 -2.28 -5.86 10.42
N ARG A 122 -3.22 -5.46 11.27
CA ARG A 122 -3.73 -6.19 12.44
C ARG A 122 -5.10 -6.79 12.09
N LEU A 123 -5.66 -7.58 13.00
CA LEU A 123 -6.98 -8.20 12.81
C LEU A 123 -8.11 -7.16 12.72
N ASP A 124 -7.94 -6.07 13.45
CA ASP A 124 -8.87 -4.94 13.56
C ASP A 124 -8.53 -3.75 12.64
N SER A 125 -7.56 -3.92 11.74
CA SER A 125 -7.20 -2.87 10.78
C SER A 125 -8.21 -2.79 9.66
N ASP A 126 -8.55 -1.57 9.27
CA ASP A 126 -9.28 -1.29 8.04
C ASP A 126 -8.40 -1.54 6.81
N LEU A 127 -9.01 -1.71 5.66
CA LEU A 127 -8.33 -1.72 4.36
C LEU A 127 -8.47 -0.34 3.73
N ASP A 128 -7.35 0.41 3.71
CA ASP A 128 -7.31 1.76 3.17
C ASP A 128 -7.12 1.72 1.65
N LEU A 129 -8.04 2.38 0.92
CA LEU A 129 -8.04 2.48 -0.54
C LEU A 129 -8.00 3.95 -0.96
N LEU A 130 -7.09 4.29 -1.87
CA LEU A 130 -7.11 5.55 -2.60
C LEU A 130 -7.75 5.31 -3.96
N LEU A 131 -8.74 6.12 -4.33
CA LEU A 131 -9.33 6.15 -5.65
C LEU A 131 -9.22 7.56 -6.24
N VAL A 132 -8.84 7.64 -7.50
CA VAL A 132 -8.83 8.89 -8.26
C VAL A 132 -9.79 8.79 -9.41
N ARG A 133 -10.82 9.62 -9.39
CA ARG A 133 -11.87 9.70 -10.38
C ARG A 133 -11.46 10.58 -11.55
N ALA A 134 -11.78 10.15 -12.78
CA ALA A 134 -11.66 10.98 -13.97
C ALA A 134 -12.62 12.18 -13.90
N ALA A 135 -12.24 13.27 -14.55
CA ALA A 135 -12.99 14.53 -14.50
C ALA A 135 -14.39 14.42 -15.15
N ASP A 136 -14.54 13.53 -16.12
CA ASP A 136 -15.76 13.29 -16.89
C ASP A 136 -16.62 12.16 -16.35
N ALA A 137 -16.18 11.46 -15.28
CA ALA A 137 -16.95 10.39 -14.65
C ALA A 137 -18.20 10.95 -13.94
N GLU A 138 -19.34 10.31 -14.19
CA GLU A 138 -20.62 10.72 -13.65
C GLU A 138 -20.65 10.54 -12.11
N PRO A 139 -20.96 11.61 -11.31
CA PRO A 139 -20.82 11.58 -9.85
C PRO A 139 -21.70 10.55 -9.14
N GLU A 140 -22.98 10.42 -9.55
CA GLU A 140 -23.92 9.52 -8.89
C GLU A 140 -23.57 8.05 -9.15
N ALA A 141 -23.16 7.70 -10.37
CA ALA A 141 -22.71 6.36 -10.72
C ALA A 141 -21.40 6.02 -9.99
N TRP A 142 -20.51 6.99 -9.84
CA TRP A 142 -19.27 6.84 -9.07
C TRP A 142 -19.54 6.51 -7.59
N GLU A 143 -20.39 7.28 -6.92
CA GLU A 143 -20.74 7.05 -5.51
C GLU A 143 -21.35 5.66 -5.27
N GLN A 144 -22.24 5.21 -6.18
CA GLN A 144 -22.79 3.87 -6.13
C GLN A 144 -21.73 2.78 -6.26
N ARG A 145 -20.77 2.95 -7.19
CA ARG A 145 -19.67 2.01 -7.40
C ARG A 145 -18.72 1.95 -6.20
N VAL A 146 -18.37 3.09 -5.60
CA VAL A 146 -17.52 3.16 -4.41
C VAL A 146 -18.18 2.48 -3.22
N THR A 147 -19.49 2.70 -3.04
CA THR A 147 -20.28 2.03 -2.00
C THR A 147 -20.28 0.51 -2.20
N GLU A 148 -20.51 0.04 -3.43
CA GLU A 148 -20.49 -1.38 -3.74
C GLU A 148 -19.10 -1.98 -3.60
N LEU A 149 -18.02 -1.29 -4.02
CA LEU A 149 -16.65 -1.71 -3.83
C LEU A 149 -16.34 -1.91 -2.34
N SER A 150 -16.72 -0.95 -1.50
CA SER A 150 -16.49 -1.02 -0.05
C SER A 150 -17.19 -2.24 0.55
N ARG A 151 -18.43 -2.50 0.16
CA ARG A 151 -19.20 -3.68 0.56
C ARG A 151 -18.53 -4.99 0.12
N LEU A 152 -18.03 -5.03 -1.12
CA LEU A 152 -17.36 -6.21 -1.68
C LEU A 152 -16.03 -6.46 -0.99
N VAL A 153 -15.21 -5.43 -0.76
CA VAL A 153 -13.93 -5.54 -0.04
C VAL A 153 -14.15 -6.08 1.36
N THR A 154 -15.13 -5.57 2.07
CA THR A 154 -15.49 -6.08 3.41
C THR A 154 -15.95 -7.55 3.33
N ALA A 155 -16.75 -7.92 2.35
CA ALA A 155 -17.19 -9.31 2.17
C ALA A 155 -16.03 -10.27 1.82
N TRP A 156 -15.04 -9.82 1.04
CA TRP A 156 -13.89 -10.66 0.66
C TRP A 156 -12.86 -10.83 1.76
N THR A 157 -12.67 -9.80 2.58
CA THR A 157 -11.54 -9.73 3.53
C THR A 157 -11.96 -9.83 4.99
N GLY A 158 -13.22 -9.48 5.30
CA GLY A 158 -13.70 -9.31 6.66
C GLY A 158 -13.17 -8.03 7.33
N ASN A 159 -12.54 -7.13 6.57
CA ASN A 159 -12.04 -5.85 7.05
C ASN A 159 -12.87 -4.73 6.45
N ASP A 160 -13.21 -3.72 7.23
CA ASP A 160 -13.89 -2.54 6.71
C ASP A 160 -13.03 -1.83 5.68
N ALA A 161 -13.63 -1.40 4.58
CA ALA A 161 -12.94 -0.63 3.57
C ALA A 161 -13.04 0.86 3.91
N ARG A 162 -11.89 1.53 3.95
CA ARG A 162 -11.79 2.99 4.03
C ARG A 162 -11.35 3.54 2.68
N VAL A 163 -12.27 4.21 1.99
CA VAL A 163 -11.96 4.80 0.69
C VAL A 163 -11.69 6.30 0.87
N VAL A 164 -10.52 6.72 0.39
CA VAL A 164 -10.15 8.12 0.21
C VAL A 164 -10.27 8.42 -1.27
N GLU A 165 -11.09 9.39 -1.61
CA GLU A 165 -11.43 9.74 -2.98
C GLU A 165 -10.85 11.11 -3.34
N TYR A 166 -10.37 11.22 -4.58
CA TYR A 166 -9.99 12.48 -5.21
C TYR A 166 -10.52 12.51 -6.63
N THR A 167 -10.92 13.68 -7.09
CA THR A 167 -10.90 14.00 -8.50
C THR A 167 -9.46 14.28 -8.93
N GLU A 168 -9.17 14.30 -10.22
CA GLU A 168 -7.83 14.68 -10.71
C GLU A 168 -7.41 16.08 -10.25
N ASP A 169 -8.35 17.04 -10.19
CA ASP A 169 -8.07 18.41 -9.75
C ASP A 169 -7.80 18.49 -8.24
N GLU A 170 -8.58 17.78 -7.43
CA GLU A 170 -8.34 17.67 -5.98
C GLU A 170 -7.00 17.02 -5.69
N LEU A 171 -6.64 15.96 -6.42
CA LEU A 171 -5.33 15.32 -6.26
C LEU A 171 -4.20 16.28 -6.62
N ARG A 172 -4.33 17.07 -7.68
CA ARG A 172 -3.34 18.10 -8.05
C ARG A 172 -3.23 19.17 -6.96
N ALA A 173 -4.35 19.60 -6.39
CA ALA A 173 -4.37 20.56 -5.29
C ALA A 173 -3.70 19.98 -4.02
N ALA A 174 -4.01 18.73 -3.67
CA ALA A 174 -3.39 18.01 -2.56
C ALA A 174 -1.88 17.78 -2.78
N ALA A 175 -1.46 17.44 -4.01
CA ALA A 175 -0.05 17.32 -4.38
C ALA A 175 0.68 18.67 -4.25
N ALA A 176 0.03 19.78 -4.65
CA ALA A 176 0.56 21.13 -4.46
C ALA A 176 0.63 21.55 -2.98
N ALA A 177 -0.25 21.02 -2.13
CA ALA A 177 -0.23 21.22 -0.68
C ALA A 177 0.75 20.26 0.04
N ASP A 178 1.43 19.41 -0.72
CA ASP A 178 2.40 18.44 -0.19
C ASP A 178 1.79 17.44 0.81
N GLU A 179 0.60 16.93 0.49
CA GLU A 179 -0.15 16.05 1.39
C GLU A 179 0.61 14.75 1.68
N PRO A 180 0.89 14.44 2.97
CA PRO A 180 1.70 13.28 3.35
C PRO A 180 1.12 11.94 2.88
N LEU A 181 -0.21 11.81 2.81
CA LEU A 181 -0.90 10.61 2.34
C LEU A 181 -0.50 10.26 0.92
N LEU A 182 -0.49 11.22 0.01
CA LEU A 182 -0.13 10.99 -1.40
C LEU A 182 1.33 10.53 -1.57
N ARG A 183 2.24 11.06 -0.75
CA ARG A 183 3.65 10.60 -0.72
C ARG A 183 3.74 9.17 -0.21
N ASP A 184 2.99 8.83 0.82
CA ASP A 184 2.95 7.48 1.37
C ASP A 184 2.43 6.48 0.34
N VAL A 185 1.32 6.81 -0.33
CA VAL A 185 0.75 5.99 -1.40
C VAL A 185 1.72 5.83 -2.56
N ALA A 186 2.35 6.91 -3.04
CA ALA A 186 3.32 6.83 -4.12
C ALA A 186 4.50 5.91 -3.79
N THR A 187 5.00 5.99 -2.54
CA THR A 187 6.20 5.26 -2.12
C THR A 187 5.90 3.79 -1.78
N ARG A 188 4.83 3.52 -1.06
CA ARG A 188 4.52 2.23 -0.43
C ARG A 188 3.20 1.61 -0.88
N GLY A 189 2.32 2.38 -1.53
CA GLY A 189 1.02 1.89 -1.98
C GLY A 189 1.14 0.73 -2.97
N LEU A 190 0.16 -0.16 -2.94
CA LEU A 190 0.00 -1.26 -3.88
C LEU A 190 -1.01 -0.82 -4.94
N THR A 191 -0.51 -0.43 -6.10
CA THR A 191 -1.35 0.05 -7.22
C THR A 191 -2.25 -1.08 -7.71
N VAL A 192 -3.54 -0.81 -7.87
CA VAL A 192 -4.58 -1.74 -8.33
C VAL A 192 -5.38 -1.19 -9.53
N ALA A 193 -5.18 0.06 -9.92
CA ALA A 193 -5.63 0.61 -11.20
C ALA A 193 -4.73 1.79 -11.60
N GLY A 194 -4.59 2.03 -12.90
CA GLY A 194 -3.68 3.04 -13.43
C GLY A 194 -2.21 2.67 -13.25
N GLU A 195 -1.34 3.66 -13.38
CA GLU A 195 0.11 3.46 -13.26
C GLU A 195 0.70 4.27 -12.09
N ARG A 196 1.56 3.65 -11.30
CA ARG A 196 2.28 4.33 -10.21
C ARG A 196 3.09 5.53 -10.73
N SER A 197 3.64 5.43 -11.92
CA SER A 197 4.38 6.50 -12.61
C SER A 197 3.52 7.76 -12.79
N TRP A 198 2.23 7.61 -13.05
CA TRP A 198 1.28 8.71 -13.15
C TRP A 198 1.17 9.49 -11.83
N LEU A 199 1.01 8.80 -10.69
CA LEU A 199 0.94 9.44 -9.38
C LEU A 199 2.25 10.18 -9.04
N TYR A 200 3.41 9.54 -9.30
CA TYR A 200 4.71 10.20 -9.12
C TYR A 200 4.86 11.46 -9.98
N TRP A 201 4.37 11.43 -11.21
CA TRP A 201 4.39 12.59 -12.10
C TRP A 201 3.54 13.74 -11.55
N GLN A 202 2.33 13.45 -11.05
CA GLN A 202 1.46 14.42 -10.40
C GLN A 202 2.17 15.09 -9.21
N LEU A 203 2.78 14.31 -8.33
CA LEU A 203 3.49 14.83 -7.16
C LEU A 203 4.68 15.73 -7.55
N ARG A 204 5.50 15.30 -8.49
CA ARG A 204 6.69 16.05 -8.90
C ARG A 204 6.34 17.38 -9.57
N ASN A 205 5.35 17.39 -10.44
CA ASN A 205 5.02 18.59 -11.23
C ASN A 205 4.24 19.63 -10.43
N HIS A 206 3.59 19.24 -9.34
CA HIS A 206 2.79 20.15 -8.54
C HIS A 206 3.50 20.63 -7.28
N SER A 207 4.41 19.85 -6.67
CA SER A 207 5.28 20.35 -5.61
C SER A 207 6.24 21.46 -6.06
N GLY A 208 6.72 21.40 -7.31
CA GLY A 208 7.54 22.48 -7.89
C GLY A 208 6.77 23.81 -8.08
N LEU A 209 5.44 23.77 -8.30
CA LEU A 209 4.62 24.98 -8.42
C LEU A 209 4.44 25.72 -7.08
N GLN A 210 4.54 25.05 -5.93
CA GLN A 210 4.48 25.73 -4.62
C GLN A 210 5.76 26.47 -4.31
N GLU A 211 6.92 25.90 -4.61
CA GLU A 211 8.22 26.58 -4.44
C GLU A 211 8.26 27.84 -5.33
N GLN A 212 7.80 27.74 -6.57
CA GLN A 212 7.70 28.90 -7.49
C GLN A 212 6.74 29.96 -6.95
N ARG A 213 5.52 29.56 -6.51
CA ARG A 213 4.54 30.50 -5.91
C ARG A 213 5.01 31.13 -4.61
N GLN A 214 5.76 30.39 -3.77
CA GLN A 214 6.37 30.95 -2.56
C GLN A 214 7.50 31.91 -2.89
N HIS A 215 8.31 31.59 -3.90
CA HIS A 215 9.34 32.47 -4.41
C HIS A 215 8.75 33.77 -4.96
N ASP A 216 7.75 33.68 -5.84
CA ASP A 216 7.06 34.81 -6.43
C ASP A 216 6.37 35.69 -5.36
N ARG A 217 5.75 35.08 -4.33
CA ARG A 217 5.17 35.80 -3.19
C ARG A 217 6.21 36.54 -2.36
N ARG A 218 7.38 35.94 -2.10
CA ARG A 218 8.49 36.57 -1.39
C ARG A 218 9.04 37.74 -2.19
N GLU A 219 9.29 37.56 -3.47
CA GLU A 219 9.77 38.61 -4.37
C GLU A 219 8.78 39.78 -4.44
N LEU A 220 7.47 39.48 -4.56
CA LEU A 220 6.44 40.48 -4.54
C LEU A 220 6.38 41.25 -3.21
N ALA A 221 6.46 40.55 -2.07
CA ALA A 221 6.46 41.18 -0.74
C ALA A 221 7.70 42.08 -0.55
N GLU A 222 8.89 41.67 -1.01
CA GLU A 222 10.10 42.48 -0.98
C GLU A 222 9.99 43.74 -1.83
N ARG A 223 9.39 43.64 -3.03
CA ARG A 223 9.12 44.80 -3.90
C ARG A 223 8.15 45.79 -3.25
N PHE A 224 7.07 45.29 -2.59
CA PHE A 224 6.16 46.16 -1.85
C PHE A 224 6.83 46.85 -0.67
N ALA A 225 7.60 46.12 0.14
CA ALA A 225 8.33 46.69 1.27
C ALA A 225 9.37 47.75 0.84
N SER A 226 10.03 47.53 -0.31
CA SER A 226 10.98 48.49 -0.87
C SER A 226 10.26 49.77 -1.39
N ALA A 227 9.11 49.62 -2.05
CA ALA A 227 8.29 50.73 -2.52
C ALA A 227 7.74 51.60 -1.35
N GLU A 228 7.32 50.93 -0.27
CA GLU A 228 6.89 51.64 0.97
C GLU A 228 8.02 52.44 1.63
N LYS A 229 9.22 51.87 1.72
CA LYS A 229 10.40 52.60 2.22
C LYS A 229 10.73 53.82 1.37
N THR A 230 10.70 53.70 0.06
CA THR A 230 10.94 54.82 -0.86
C THR A 230 9.89 55.88 -0.72
N ARG A 231 8.61 55.51 -0.53
CA ARG A 231 7.51 56.45 -0.33
C ARG A 231 7.63 57.18 1.01
N HIS A 232 8.02 56.50 2.12
CA HIS A 232 8.26 57.17 3.42
C HIS A 232 9.44 58.12 3.32
N ALA A 233 10.56 57.72 2.75
CA ALA A 233 11.72 58.59 2.57
C ALA A 233 11.39 59.88 1.77
N ALA A 234 10.60 59.75 0.68
CA ALA A 234 10.14 60.90 -0.08
C ALA A 234 9.18 61.85 0.70
N THR A 235 8.36 61.24 1.60
CA THR A 235 7.45 62.02 2.46
C THR A 235 8.22 62.78 3.55
N ASP A 236 9.25 62.17 4.13
CA ASP A 236 10.10 62.80 5.12
C ASP A 236 10.95 63.90 4.52
N GLU A 237 11.46 63.71 3.29
CA GLU A 237 12.22 64.74 2.57
C GLU A 237 11.36 65.99 2.22
N ILE A 238 10.08 65.78 1.90
CA ILE A 238 9.13 66.90 1.67
C ILE A 238 8.79 67.61 2.99
N ALA A 239 8.71 66.90 4.11
CA ALA A 239 8.42 67.49 5.40
C ALA A 239 9.60 68.31 5.96
N GLU A 240 10.84 68.02 5.59
CA GLU A 240 12.01 68.85 5.94
C GLU A 240 12.17 70.09 5.08
N LEU A 241 11.51 70.17 3.94
CA LEU A 241 11.57 71.33 3.01
C LEU A 241 10.45 72.36 3.24
N LEU A 242 9.48 72.09 4.12
CA LEU A 242 8.39 72.97 4.51
C LEU A 242 8.58 73.55 5.92
#